data_360a1c7f03742e58b9f8812eaf0ea5c8
#
_entry.id   360a1c7f03742e58b9f8812eaf0ea5c8
#
_cell.length_a   1.000
_cell.length_b   1.000
_cell.length_c   1.000
_cell.angle_alpha   90.00
_cell.angle_beta   90.00
_cell.angle_gamma   90.00
#
_symmetry.space_group_name_H-M   'P 1'
#
loop_
_entity.id
_entity.type
_entity.pdbx_description
1 polymer ?
#
loop_
_entity_poly.entity_id
_entity_poly.type
_entity_poly.pdbx_seq_one_letter_code
_entity_poly.pdbx_strand_id
1 'polypeptide(L)'
;MSQTIDNLREAFAGESQAHTKYRYFAKIAREEGHEDIAKHFEHTADQEILHSWSHLELVIGKPTTKECLEMAIAGETEEFTHMYPRMATAALNEGDDFSFQTAQEQIEESKEHAEQFQAILDKAQKRFSALSKIEKRHAAAYQQILEKL
;
A
#
# COMPACT_ATOMS: atom_id res chain seq x y z
N MET A 1 -22.48 7.25 -1.32
CA MET A 1 -21.73 6.10 -1.88
C MET A 1 -22.68 4.91 -1.95
N SER A 2 -22.38 3.88 -2.77
CA SER A 2 -23.24 2.68 -2.84
C SER A 2 -23.00 1.82 -1.59
N GLN A 3 -24.09 1.31 -0.98
CA GLN A 3 -23.99 0.37 0.16
C GLN A 3 -23.08 -0.84 -0.15
N THR A 4 -23.09 -1.30 -1.40
CA THR A 4 -22.22 -2.40 -1.86
C THR A 4 -20.74 -2.03 -1.73
N ILE A 5 -20.34 -0.82 -2.12
CA ILE A 5 -18.94 -0.37 -2.00
C ILE A 5 -18.53 -0.22 -0.52
N ASP A 6 -19.42 0.26 0.32
CA ASP A 6 -19.15 0.39 1.75
C ASP A 6 -18.97 -0.99 2.39
N ASN A 7 -19.82 -1.96 2.05
CA ASN A 7 -19.71 -3.36 2.50
C ASN A 7 -18.39 -4.00 2.01
N LEU A 8 -17.97 -3.76 0.77
CA LEU A 8 -16.71 -4.28 0.24
C LEU A 8 -15.48 -3.70 0.97
N ARG A 9 -15.52 -2.42 1.34
CA ARG A 9 -14.48 -1.78 2.15
C ARG A 9 -14.41 -2.37 3.55
N GLU A 10 -15.56 -2.61 4.17
CA GLU A 10 -15.66 -3.26 5.48
C GLU A 10 -15.10 -4.69 5.41
N ALA A 11 -15.48 -5.47 4.40
CA ALA A 11 -14.95 -6.81 4.18
C ALA A 11 -13.42 -6.78 3.95
N PHE A 12 -12.92 -5.91 3.07
CA PHE A 12 -11.48 -5.72 2.87
C PHE A 12 -10.74 -5.43 4.18
N ALA A 13 -11.26 -4.51 5.00
CA ALA A 13 -10.65 -4.18 6.28
C ALA A 13 -10.70 -5.37 7.26
N GLY A 14 -11.81 -6.09 7.33
CA GLY A 14 -11.99 -7.27 8.18
C GLY A 14 -11.00 -8.39 7.84
N GLU A 15 -10.92 -8.77 6.57
CA GLU A 15 -10.04 -9.84 6.09
C GLU A 15 -8.55 -9.47 6.21
N SER A 16 -8.19 -8.20 5.94
CA SER A 16 -6.82 -7.72 6.14
C SER A 16 -6.40 -7.80 7.62
N GLN A 17 -7.30 -7.45 8.54
CA GLN A 17 -7.06 -7.59 9.98
C GLN A 17 -7.01 -9.06 10.40
N ALA A 18 -7.86 -9.93 9.86
CA ALA A 18 -7.86 -11.36 10.12
C ALA A 18 -6.51 -11.98 9.72
N HIS A 19 -6.05 -11.71 8.49
CA HIS A 19 -4.73 -12.13 8.02
C HIS A 19 -3.62 -11.74 9.00
N THR A 20 -3.53 -10.47 9.37
CA THR A 20 -2.47 -9.97 10.26
C THR A 20 -2.57 -10.58 11.66
N LYS A 21 -3.78 -10.67 12.23
CA LYS A 21 -4.01 -11.28 13.56
C LYS A 21 -3.62 -12.76 13.57
N TYR A 22 -3.99 -13.53 12.54
CA TYR A 22 -3.68 -14.96 12.49
C TYR A 22 -2.18 -15.21 12.30
N ARG A 23 -1.47 -14.37 11.54
CA ARG A 23 0.00 -14.41 11.51
C ARG A 23 0.61 -14.18 12.90
N TYR A 24 0.09 -13.22 13.64
CA TYR A 24 0.53 -12.96 15.01
C TYR A 24 0.18 -14.10 15.98
N PHE A 25 -1.02 -14.69 15.86
CA PHE A 25 -1.44 -15.83 16.68
C PHE A 25 -0.59 -17.08 16.38
N ALA A 26 -0.21 -17.30 15.12
CA ALA A 26 0.72 -18.35 14.75
C ALA A 26 2.08 -18.19 15.43
N LYS A 27 2.60 -16.96 15.51
CA LYS A 27 3.84 -16.65 16.25
C LYS A 27 3.72 -17.03 17.72
N ILE A 28 2.62 -16.61 18.39
CA ILE A 28 2.37 -16.92 19.79
C ILE A 28 2.28 -18.45 20.00
N ALA A 29 1.47 -19.15 19.20
CA ALA A 29 1.30 -20.60 19.29
C ALA A 29 2.65 -21.33 19.14
N ARG A 30 3.52 -20.86 18.26
CA ARG A 30 4.86 -21.43 18.06
C ARG A 30 5.78 -21.18 19.26
N GLU A 31 5.74 -19.99 19.85
CA GLU A 31 6.49 -19.65 21.07
C GLU A 31 6.04 -20.52 22.26
N GLU A 32 4.76 -20.92 22.32
CA GLU A 32 4.19 -21.82 23.33
C GLU A 32 4.40 -23.32 22.99
N GLY A 33 5.02 -23.65 21.87
CA GLY A 33 5.31 -25.03 21.46
C GLY A 33 4.17 -25.76 20.72
N HIS A 34 3.15 -25.04 20.27
CA HIS A 34 1.98 -25.58 19.56
C HIS A 34 2.11 -25.42 18.04
N GLU A 35 3.07 -26.14 17.45
CA GLU A 35 3.41 -26.01 16.02
C GLU A 35 2.27 -26.37 15.05
N ASP A 36 1.42 -27.33 15.39
CA ASP A 36 0.24 -27.73 14.61
C ASP A 36 -0.83 -26.61 14.59
N ILE A 37 -1.05 -25.95 15.72
CA ILE A 37 -1.94 -24.80 15.84
C ILE A 37 -1.36 -23.60 15.07
N ALA A 38 -0.06 -23.35 15.19
CA ALA A 38 0.62 -22.29 14.44
C ALA A 38 0.44 -22.45 12.93
N LYS A 39 0.65 -23.66 12.40
CA LYS A 39 0.43 -23.96 10.98
C LYS A 39 -1.01 -23.78 10.54
N HIS A 40 -1.98 -24.08 11.40
CA HIS A 40 -3.38 -23.86 11.09
C HIS A 40 -3.71 -22.37 10.97
N PHE A 41 -3.21 -21.55 11.90
CA PHE A 41 -3.33 -20.10 11.81
C PHE A 41 -2.67 -19.53 10.56
N GLU A 42 -1.46 -19.98 10.20
CA GLU A 42 -0.76 -19.55 8.98
C GLU A 42 -1.56 -19.90 7.73
N HIS A 43 -2.08 -21.14 7.64
CA HIS A 43 -2.89 -21.57 6.51
C HIS A 43 -4.17 -20.73 6.35
N THR A 44 -4.87 -20.46 7.45
CA THR A 44 -6.06 -19.59 7.43
C THR A 44 -5.69 -18.17 7.03
N ALA A 45 -4.59 -17.61 7.57
CA ALA A 45 -4.11 -16.29 7.18
C ALA A 45 -3.85 -16.17 5.68
N ASP A 46 -3.30 -17.22 5.04
CA ASP A 46 -3.06 -17.26 3.60
C ASP A 46 -4.35 -17.30 2.77
N GLN A 47 -5.46 -17.74 3.34
CA GLN A 47 -6.78 -17.65 2.70
C GLN A 47 -7.38 -16.26 2.85
N GLU A 48 -7.28 -15.65 4.04
CA GLU A 48 -7.85 -14.32 4.30
C GLU A 48 -7.20 -13.22 3.46
N ILE A 49 -5.90 -13.31 3.17
CA ILE A 49 -5.27 -12.31 2.29
C ILE A 49 -5.82 -12.40 0.84
N LEU A 50 -6.18 -13.57 0.36
CA LEU A 50 -6.79 -13.74 -0.97
C LEU A 50 -8.21 -13.17 -1.01
N HIS A 51 -9.00 -13.37 0.05
CA HIS A 51 -10.31 -12.73 0.21
C HIS A 51 -10.18 -11.21 0.23
N SER A 52 -9.25 -10.69 1.02
CA SER A 52 -8.94 -9.25 1.11
C SER A 52 -8.61 -8.65 -0.27
N TRP A 53 -7.72 -9.28 -1.05
CA TRP A 53 -7.39 -8.83 -2.40
C TRP A 53 -8.60 -8.83 -3.33
N SER A 54 -9.44 -9.85 -3.26
CA SER A 54 -10.67 -9.93 -4.06
C SER A 54 -11.62 -8.76 -3.77
N HIS A 55 -11.80 -8.41 -2.50
CA HIS A 55 -12.60 -7.26 -2.09
C HIS A 55 -11.95 -5.93 -2.52
N LEU A 56 -10.64 -5.80 -2.36
CA LEU A 56 -9.90 -4.61 -2.79
C LEU A 56 -10.03 -4.40 -4.30
N GLU A 57 -9.85 -5.45 -5.12
CA GLU A 57 -10.01 -5.35 -6.58
C GLU A 57 -11.41 -4.84 -6.98
N LEU A 58 -12.46 -5.26 -6.27
CA LEU A 58 -13.83 -4.78 -6.51
C LEU A 58 -14.03 -3.31 -6.11
N VAL A 59 -13.24 -2.79 -5.17
CA VAL A 59 -13.30 -1.39 -4.71
C VAL A 59 -12.52 -0.45 -5.61
N ILE A 60 -11.30 -0.83 -5.98
CA ILE A 60 -10.38 0.07 -6.72
C ILE A 60 -10.20 -0.31 -8.18
N GLY A 61 -10.72 -1.46 -8.64
CA GLY A 61 -10.53 -1.98 -9.99
C GLY A 61 -9.11 -2.54 -10.19
N LYS A 62 -8.61 -2.42 -11.41
CA LYS A 62 -7.25 -2.83 -11.80
C LYS A 62 -6.38 -1.61 -12.11
N PRO A 63 -5.84 -0.95 -11.08
CA PRO A 63 -5.01 0.22 -11.28
C PRO A 63 -3.68 -0.15 -11.96
N THR A 64 -3.13 0.78 -12.72
CA THR A 64 -1.77 0.71 -13.24
C THR A 64 -0.75 0.86 -12.11
N THR A 65 0.49 0.42 -12.33
CA THR A 65 1.59 0.62 -11.36
C THR A 65 1.75 2.11 -10.96
N LYS A 66 1.53 3.02 -11.91
CA LYS A 66 1.55 4.46 -11.62
C LYS A 66 0.46 4.85 -10.62
N GLU A 67 -0.77 4.43 -10.86
CA GLU A 67 -1.90 4.68 -9.95
C GLU A 67 -1.70 4.01 -8.58
N CYS A 68 -1.09 2.82 -8.54
CA CYS A 68 -0.70 2.19 -7.26
C CYS A 68 0.29 3.05 -6.47
N LEU A 69 1.32 3.61 -7.14
CA LEU A 69 2.28 4.52 -6.49
C LEU A 69 1.59 5.80 -6.00
N GLU A 70 0.71 6.39 -6.81
CA GLU A 70 -0.05 7.58 -6.43
C GLU A 70 -0.97 7.32 -5.22
N MET A 71 -1.62 6.15 -5.16
CA MET A 71 -2.42 5.74 -4.00
C MET A 71 -1.57 5.49 -2.75
N ALA A 72 -0.39 4.87 -2.90
CA ALA A 72 0.53 4.65 -1.79
C ALA A 72 1.03 5.99 -1.22
N ILE A 73 1.47 6.92 -2.07
CA ILE A 73 1.88 8.27 -1.66
C ILE A 73 0.75 8.99 -0.91
N ALA A 74 -0.49 8.89 -1.41
CA ALA A 74 -1.63 9.51 -0.75
C ALA A 74 -1.93 8.88 0.62
N GLY A 75 -1.84 7.55 0.74
CA GLY A 75 -2.02 6.82 2.00
C GLY A 75 -0.98 7.23 3.04
N GLU A 76 0.29 7.11 2.71
CA GLU A 76 1.39 7.50 3.61
C GLU A 76 1.30 8.99 4.01
N THR A 77 0.90 9.86 3.06
CA THR A 77 0.69 11.28 3.36
C THR A 77 -0.43 11.50 4.37
N GLU A 78 -1.56 10.80 4.24
CA GLU A 78 -2.66 10.86 5.21
C GLU A 78 -2.21 10.35 6.58
N GLU A 79 -1.38 9.32 6.63
CA GLU A 79 -0.85 8.75 7.87
C GLU A 79 0.01 9.75 8.61
N PHE A 80 1.02 10.35 7.96
CA PHE A 80 1.93 11.27 8.68
C PHE A 80 1.37 12.68 8.88
N THR A 81 0.35 13.11 8.10
CA THR A 81 -0.22 14.46 8.26
C THR A 81 -1.44 14.50 9.18
N HIS A 82 -2.22 13.41 9.27
CA HIS A 82 -3.49 13.41 9.98
C HIS A 82 -3.65 12.25 10.96
N MET A 83 -3.46 11.00 10.51
CA MET A 83 -3.78 9.82 11.30
C MET A 83 -2.88 9.71 12.53
N TYR A 84 -1.57 9.60 12.36
CA TYR A 84 -0.63 9.46 13.48
C TYR A 84 -0.51 10.71 14.35
N PRO A 85 -0.51 11.96 13.82
CA PRO A 85 -0.57 13.17 14.66
C PRO A 85 -1.79 13.22 15.58
N ARG A 86 -2.95 12.78 15.10
CA ARG A 86 -4.16 12.67 15.92
C ARG A 86 -4.01 11.60 17.01
N MET A 87 -3.42 10.44 16.67
CA MET A 87 -3.15 9.36 17.63
C MET A 87 -2.14 9.80 18.69
N ALA A 88 -1.04 10.46 18.30
CA ALA A 88 -0.05 11.02 19.23
C ALA A 88 -0.69 12.03 20.20
N THR A 89 -1.57 12.91 19.70
CA THR A 89 -2.29 13.86 20.53
C THR A 89 -3.20 13.16 21.54
N ALA A 90 -3.90 12.09 21.14
CA ALA A 90 -4.74 11.32 22.05
C ALA A 90 -3.91 10.63 23.14
N ALA A 91 -2.84 9.94 22.76
CA ALA A 91 -1.93 9.27 23.70
C ALA A 91 -1.32 10.24 24.72
N LEU A 92 -0.89 11.43 24.27
CA LEU A 92 -0.38 12.48 25.15
C LEU A 92 -1.43 12.93 26.19
N ASN A 93 -2.69 13.13 25.75
CA ASN A 93 -3.77 13.54 26.63
C ASN A 93 -4.16 12.45 27.65
N GLU A 94 -3.95 11.18 27.31
CA GLU A 94 -4.23 10.02 28.17
C GLU A 94 -3.03 9.65 29.06
N GLY A 95 -1.86 10.26 28.85
CA GLY A 95 -0.62 9.96 29.59
C GLY A 95 0.00 8.62 29.20
N ASP A 96 -0.27 8.11 27.98
CA ASP A 96 0.32 6.91 27.42
C ASP A 96 1.58 7.26 26.62
N ASP A 97 2.71 7.34 27.32
CA ASP A 97 4.00 7.69 26.75
C ASP A 97 4.47 6.68 25.67
N PHE A 98 4.14 5.40 25.83
CA PHE A 98 4.52 4.36 24.88
C PHE A 98 3.80 4.53 23.55
N SER A 99 2.47 4.69 23.58
CA SER A 99 1.68 4.94 22.36
C SER A 99 2.03 6.28 21.71
N PHE A 100 2.37 7.30 22.53
CA PHE A 100 2.85 8.58 21.99
C PHE A 100 4.16 8.42 21.21
N GLN A 101 5.17 7.76 21.78
CA GLN A 101 6.45 7.52 21.11
C GLN A 101 6.27 6.69 19.85
N THR A 102 5.49 5.60 19.91
CA THR A 102 5.18 4.77 18.75
C THR A 102 4.54 5.60 17.62
N ALA A 103 3.57 6.47 17.94
CA ALA A 103 2.95 7.33 16.93
C ALA A 103 3.93 8.34 16.33
N GLN A 104 4.89 8.88 17.11
CA GLN A 104 5.93 9.77 16.60
C GLN A 104 6.87 9.05 15.63
N GLU A 105 7.27 7.81 15.94
CA GLU A 105 8.09 7.00 15.05
C GLU A 105 7.36 6.71 13.74
N GLN A 106 6.08 6.35 13.81
CA GLN A 106 5.26 6.09 12.62
C GLN A 106 5.05 7.34 11.74
N ILE A 107 4.99 8.55 12.32
CA ILE A 107 4.96 9.80 11.54
C ILE A 107 6.20 9.92 10.65
N GLU A 108 7.39 9.68 11.21
CA GLU A 108 8.65 9.79 10.45
C GLU A 108 8.76 8.67 9.42
N GLU A 109 8.41 7.43 9.77
CA GLU A 109 8.43 6.30 8.84
C GLU A 109 7.49 6.50 7.65
N SER A 110 6.22 6.89 7.89
CA SER A 110 5.26 7.13 6.80
C SER A 110 5.68 8.30 5.91
N LYS A 111 6.34 9.32 6.46
CA LYS A 111 6.93 10.40 5.67
C LYS A 111 8.05 9.91 4.76
N GLU A 112 8.97 9.08 5.29
CA GLU A 112 10.03 8.47 4.49
C GLU A 112 9.48 7.56 3.39
N HIS A 113 8.44 6.76 3.67
CA HIS A 113 7.75 5.93 2.69
C HIS A 113 7.14 6.76 1.55
N ALA A 114 6.44 7.86 1.88
CA ALA A 114 5.87 8.75 0.89
C ALA A 114 6.96 9.35 -0.03
N GLU A 115 8.09 9.80 0.54
CA GLU A 115 9.24 10.33 -0.20
C GLU A 115 9.86 9.25 -1.12
N GLN A 116 10.00 8.01 -0.64
CA GLN A 116 10.54 6.89 -1.42
C GLN A 116 9.62 6.54 -2.60
N PHE A 117 8.30 6.44 -2.39
CA PHE A 117 7.35 6.19 -3.46
C PHE A 117 7.34 7.33 -4.49
N GLN A 118 7.41 8.59 -4.03
CA GLN A 118 7.50 9.75 -4.92
C GLN A 118 8.77 9.70 -5.78
N ALA A 119 9.92 9.38 -5.20
CA ALA A 119 11.18 9.25 -5.95
C ALA A 119 11.12 8.14 -7.02
N ILE A 120 10.45 7.02 -6.72
CA ILE A 120 10.23 5.93 -7.68
C ILE A 120 9.34 6.41 -8.83
N LEU A 121 8.24 7.10 -8.52
CA LEU A 121 7.31 7.66 -9.51
C LEU A 121 8.01 8.65 -10.43
N ASP A 122 8.78 9.58 -9.89
CA ASP A 122 9.55 10.58 -10.65
C ASP A 122 10.57 9.93 -11.58
N LYS A 123 11.28 8.90 -11.10
CA LYS A 123 12.23 8.13 -11.91
C LYS A 123 11.54 7.41 -13.07
N ALA A 124 10.38 6.81 -12.82
CA ALA A 124 9.59 6.15 -13.85
C ALA A 124 9.11 7.16 -14.91
N GLN A 125 8.57 8.31 -14.50
CA GLN A 125 8.12 9.38 -15.40
C GLN A 125 9.25 9.92 -16.27
N LYS A 126 10.44 10.15 -15.71
CA LYS A 126 11.63 10.58 -16.47
C LYS A 126 12.03 9.55 -17.54
N ARG A 127 11.99 8.25 -17.23
CA ARG A 127 12.27 7.17 -18.17
C ARG A 127 11.27 7.16 -19.33
N PHE A 128 9.97 7.21 -19.05
CA PHE A 128 8.94 7.24 -20.09
C PHE A 128 9.04 8.48 -20.96
N SER A 129 9.32 9.65 -20.38
CA SER A 129 9.55 10.89 -21.15
C SER A 129 10.76 10.79 -22.08
N ALA A 130 11.86 10.18 -21.63
CA ALA A 130 13.05 9.96 -22.46
C ALA A 130 12.77 8.99 -23.63
N LEU A 131 12.09 7.86 -23.37
CA LEU A 131 11.69 6.90 -24.40
C LEU A 131 10.76 7.54 -25.43
N SER A 132 9.74 8.28 -25.00
CA SER A 132 8.84 8.99 -25.92
C SER A 132 9.58 9.96 -26.86
N LYS A 133 10.63 10.65 -26.39
CA LYS A 133 11.46 11.51 -27.23
C LYS A 133 12.27 10.72 -28.27
N ILE A 134 12.76 9.54 -27.88
CA ILE A 134 13.49 8.65 -28.81
C ILE A 134 12.55 8.12 -29.89
N GLU A 135 11.38 7.63 -29.52
CA GLU A 135 10.37 7.11 -30.45
C GLU A 135 9.91 8.19 -31.46
N LYS A 136 9.70 9.43 -31.00
CA LYS A 136 9.39 10.55 -31.91
C LYS A 136 10.50 10.83 -32.92
N ARG A 137 11.79 10.68 -32.54
CA ARG A 137 12.92 10.83 -33.44
C ARG A 137 12.95 9.69 -34.46
N HIS A 138 12.70 8.45 -34.04
CA HIS A 138 12.62 7.31 -34.95
C HIS A 138 11.48 7.49 -35.96
N ALA A 139 10.30 7.87 -35.55
CA ALA A 139 9.18 8.12 -36.42
C ALA A 139 9.48 9.23 -37.46
N ALA A 140 10.10 10.33 -37.02
CA ALA A 140 10.52 11.40 -37.93
C ALA A 140 11.57 10.95 -38.95
N ALA A 141 12.54 10.12 -38.52
CA ALA A 141 13.55 9.57 -39.45
C ALA A 141 12.94 8.64 -40.49
N TYR A 142 11.99 7.78 -40.09
CA TYR A 142 11.26 6.91 -41.01
C TYR A 142 10.42 7.72 -42.01
N GLN A 143 9.75 8.77 -41.56
CA GLN A 143 9.00 9.66 -42.45
C GLN A 143 9.87 10.33 -43.49
N GLN A 144 11.07 10.82 -43.13
CA GLN A 144 12.02 11.42 -44.05
C GLN A 144 12.56 10.43 -45.10
N ILE A 145 12.65 9.14 -44.77
CA ILE A 145 13.05 8.09 -45.73
C ILE A 145 11.92 7.83 -46.69
N LEU A 146 10.67 7.75 -46.21
CA LEU A 146 9.49 7.54 -47.06
C LEU A 146 9.30 8.66 -48.08
N GLU A 147 9.56 9.92 -47.70
CA GLU A 147 9.44 11.09 -48.59
C GLU A 147 10.49 11.13 -49.72
N LYS A 148 11.52 10.27 -49.65
CA LYS A 148 12.58 10.17 -50.66
C LYS A 148 12.39 8.99 -51.61
N LEU A 149 11.39 8.14 -51.42
CA LEU A 149 10.99 7.04 -52.31
C LEU A 149 9.93 7.50 -53.30
#